data_1bc244ce97bd26f085a68f4b9adb1dbc
#
_entry.id   1bc244ce97bd26f085a68f4b9adb1dbc
#
_cell.length_a   1.000
_cell.length_b   1.000
_cell.length_c   1.000
_cell.angle_alpha   90.00
_cell.angle_beta   90.00
_cell.angle_gamma   90.00
#
_symmetry.space_group_name_H-M   'P 1'
#
loop_
_entity.id
_entity.type
_entity.pdbx_description
1 polymer ?
#
loop_
_entity_poly.entity_id
_entity_poly.type
_entity_poly.pdbx_seq_one_letter_code
_entity_poly.pdbx_strand_id
1 'polypeptide(L)'
;MGDYWIYFWTNENKPLEPIHVHIARGRPSENATKVWITAAGGCLLCNNNSHIPAHTLSNIMRTIEARSDDIIKKWIEYFGEIRYFC
;
A
#
# COMPACT_ATOMS: atom_id res chain seq x y z
N MET A 1 -5.87 6.84 9.09
CA MET A 1 -7.30 6.58 9.25
C MET A 1 -7.57 5.87 10.56
N GLY A 2 -8.14 6.59 11.49
CA GLY A 2 -8.34 6.05 12.82
C GLY A 2 -7.02 5.53 13.40
N ASP A 3 -6.99 4.27 13.80
CA ASP A 3 -5.80 3.66 14.38
C ASP A 3 -4.90 2.99 13.35
N TYR A 4 -5.24 3.09 12.05
CA TYR A 4 -4.50 2.40 11.00
C TYR A 4 -3.49 3.31 10.33
N TRP A 5 -2.30 2.75 10.09
CA TRP A 5 -1.22 3.40 9.36
C TRP A 5 -1.13 2.81 7.96
N ILE A 6 -0.93 3.69 6.98
CA ILE A 6 -0.70 3.30 5.59
C ILE A 6 0.74 3.71 5.27
N TYR A 7 1.57 2.76 4.85
CA TYR A 7 3.00 3.01 4.68
C TYR A 7 3.60 2.05 3.66
N PHE A 8 4.81 2.35 3.21
CA PHE A 8 5.63 1.36 2.51
C PHE A 8 7.07 1.45 3.04
N TRP A 9 7.82 0.36 2.87
CA TRP A 9 9.20 0.30 3.30
C TRP A 9 10.10 0.86 2.20
N THR A 10 11.10 1.68 2.57
CA THR A 10 12.00 2.30 1.60
C THR A 10 13.22 1.46 1.27
N ASN A 11 13.40 0.32 1.92
CA ASN A 11 14.52 -0.60 1.69
C ASN A 11 14.16 -1.82 0.86
N GLU A 12 12.97 -1.86 0.23
CA GLU A 12 12.47 -3.01 -0.53
C GLU A 12 12.77 -2.93 -2.02
N ASN A 13 14.04 -2.80 -2.40
CA ASN A 13 14.39 -2.63 -3.81
C ASN A 13 15.44 -3.62 -4.32
N LYS A 14 15.44 -4.86 -3.82
CA LYS A 14 16.43 -5.86 -4.26
C LYS A 14 15.81 -7.24 -4.50
N PRO A 15 15.07 -7.48 -5.58
CA PRO A 15 14.66 -6.53 -6.64
C PRO A 15 13.51 -5.64 -6.20
N LEU A 16 13.27 -4.56 -6.94
CA LEU A 16 12.15 -3.69 -6.66
C LEU A 16 10.84 -4.41 -6.92
N GLU A 17 9.99 -4.50 -5.90
CA GLU A 17 8.65 -5.04 -6.05
C GLU A 17 7.73 -4.04 -6.77
N PRO A 18 6.63 -4.52 -7.37
CA PRO A 18 5.58 -3.61 -7.84
C PRO A 18 5.10 -2.71 -6.71
N ILE A 19 4.65 -1.52 -7.06
CA ILE A 19 4.20 -0.53 -6.07
C ILE A 19 3.09 -1.10 -5.19
N HIS A 20 3.24 -0.92 -3.88
CA HIS A 20 2.29 -1.40 -2.89
C HIS A 20 2.37 -0.57 -1.62
N VAL A 21 1.36 -0.70 -0.78
CA VAL A 21 1.37 -0.13 0.57
C VAL A 21 0.99 -1.22 1.56
N HIS A 22 1.42 -1.05 2.80
CA HIS A 22 1.01 -1.87 3.91
C HIS A 22 0.02 -1.09 4.78
N ILE A 23 -0.86 -1.81 5.44
CA ILE A 23 -1.82 -1.25 6.39
C ILE A 23 -1.67 -2.01 7.69
N ALA A 24 -1.37 -1.31 8.77
CA ALA A 24 -1.23 -1.91 10.08
C ALA A 24 -1.89 -1.05 11.15
N ARG A 25 -2.36 -1.70 12.19
CA ARG A 25 -2.85 -1.03 13.38
C ARG A 25 -1.71 -1.01 14.39
N GLY A 26 -1.36 0.17 14.88
CA GLY A 26 -0.23 0.32 15.79
C GLY A 26 1.10 0.32 15.05
N ARG A 27 2.02 -0.60 15.40
CA ARG A 27 3.36 -0.64 14.80
C ARG A 27 3.36 -1.13 13.37
N PRO A 28 4.13 -0.49 12.48
CA PRO A 28 4.41 -1.07 11.17
C PRO A 28 5.05 -2.45 11.29
N SER A 29 4.66 -3.35 10.39
CA SER A 29 5.15 -4.73 10.33
C SER A 29 5.37 -5.12 8.88
N GLU A 30 6.40 -5.93 8.63
CA GLU A 30 6.67 -6.47 7.28
C GLU A 30 5.57 -7.43 6.83
N ASN A 31 4.86 -8.03 7.78
CA ASN A 31 3.78 -8.98 7.49
C ASN A 31 2.40 -8.35 7.56
N ALA A 32 2.30 -7.02 7.61
CA ALA A 32 1.01 -6.35 7.66
C ALA A 32 0.25 -6.51 6.34
N THR A 33 -1.05 -6.21 6.38
CA THR A 33 -1.92 -6.22 5.21
C THR A 33 -1.24 -5.48 4.06
N LYS A 34 -1.27 -6.07 2.86
CA LYS A 34 -0.58 -5.55 1.68
C LYS A 34 -1.59 -5.30 0.55
N VAL A 35 -1.48 -4.13 -0.05
CA VAL A 35 -2.37 -3.69 -1.13
C VAL A 35 -1.51 -3.18 -2.29
N TRP A 36 -1.73 -3.77 -3.49
CA TRP A 36 -1.08 -3.30 -4.71
C TRP A 36 -1.74 -2.01 -5.19
N ILE A 37 -0.94 -1.09 -5.71
CA ILE A 37 -1.46 0.09 -6.43
C ILE A 37 -1.42 -0.27 -7.92
N THR A 38 -2.55 -0.10 -8.61
CA THR A 38 -2.63 -0.46 -10.02
C THR A 38 -2.25 0.70 -10.94
N ALA A 39 -1.87 0.38 -12.17
CA ALA A 39 -1.53 1.39 -13.16
C ALA A 39 -2.70 2.32 -13.48
N ALA A 40 -3.94 1.84 -13.31
CA ALA A 40 -5.13 2.63 -13.54
C ALA A 40 -5.48 3.57 -12.37
N GLY A 41 -4.69 3.55 -11.30
CA GLY A 41 -4.93 4.42 -10.14
C GLY A 41 -5.87 3.82 -9.09
N GLY A 42 -6.19 2.53 -9.23
CA GLY A 42 -6.96 1.79 -8.23
C GLY A 42 -6.05 1.02 -7.29
N CYS A 43 -6.62 0.06 -6.58
CA CYS A 43 -5.83 -0.82 -5.73
C CYS A 43 -6.41 -2.24 -5.72
N LEU A 44 -5.54 -3.20 -5.38
CA LEU A 44 -5.89 -4.61 -5.35
C LEU A 44 -5.31 -5.24 -4.09
N LEU A 45 -6.13 -5.93 -3.31
CA LEU A 45 -5.69 -6.57 -2.08
C LEU A 45 -4.77 -7.77 -2.39
N CYS A 46 -3.57 -7.74 -1.83
CA CYS A 46 -2.65 -8.87 -1.90
C CYS A 46 -2.93 -9.87 -0.79
N ASN A 47 -3.00 -9.38 0.45
CA ASN A 47 -3.34 -10.19 1.62
C ASN A 47 -3.91 -9.29 2.71
N ASN A 48 -4.59 -9.90 3.68
CA ASN A 48 -5.10 -9.19 4.85
C ASN A 48 -4.53 -9.82 6.13
N ASN A 49 -3.21 -9.86 6.22
CA ASN A 49 -2.53 -10.49 7.36
C ASN A 49 -2.76 -9.73 8.68
N SER A 50 -3.13 -8.46 8.62
CA SER A 50 -3.48 -7.68 9.81
C SER A 50 -4.90 -7.96 10.32
N HIS A 51 -5.64 -8.82 9.62
CA HIS A 51 -7.02 -9.18 9.99
C HIS A 51 -7.94 -7.96 10.13
N ILE A 52 -7.83 -7.01 9.21
CA ILE A 52 -8.67 -5.81 9.21
C ILE A 52 -10.09 -6.23 8.86
N PRO A 53 -11.11 -5.82 9.64
CA PRO A 53 -12.50 -6.12 9.29
C PRO A 53 -12.84 -5.64 7.88
N ALA A 54 -13.61 -6.43 7.15
CA ALA A 54 -13.89 -6.19 5.72
C ALA A 54 -14.43 -4.79 5.44
N HIS A 55 -15.34 -4.28 6.25
CA HIS A 55 -15.90 -2.95 6.07
C HIS A 55 -14.84 -1.85 6.25
N THR A 56 -14.00 -1.99 7.28
CA THR A 56 -12.92 -1.05 7.55
C THR A 56 -11.88 -1.09 6.43
N LEU A 57 -11.50 -2.29 6.01
CA LEU A 57 -10.54 -2.47 4.92
C LEU A 57 -11.05 -1.83 3.63
N SER A 58 -12.32 -2.02 3.30
CA SER A 58 -12.94 -1.42 2.11
C SER A 58 -12.84 0.11 2.15
N ASN A 59 -13.11 0.72 3.30
CA ASN A 59 -13.00 2.18 3.47
C ASN A 59 -11.55 2.66 3.33
N ILE A 60 -10.61 1.92 3.89
CA ILE A 60 -9.19 2.25 3.77
C ILE A 60 -8.73 2.16 2.32
N MET A 61 -9.15 1.12 1.60
CA MET A 61 -8.81 0.96 0.19
C MET A 61 -9.36 2.09 -0.68
N ARG A 62 -10.55 2.59 -0.38
CA ARG A 62 -11.09 3.78 -1.08
C ARG A 62 -10.22 5.02 -0.84
N THR A 63 -9.72 5.19 0.37
CA THR A 63 -8.81 6.29 0.71
C THR A 63 -7.50 6.14 -0.05
N ILE A 64 -6.97 4.93 -0.13
CA ILE A 64 -5.75 4.65 -0.90
C ILE A 64 -5.95 5.00 -2.37
N GLU A 65 -7.08 4.61 -2.96
CA GLU A 65 -7.39 4.95 -4.36
C GLU A 65 -7.47 6.46 -4.56
N ALA A 66 -8.12 7.17 -3.65
CA ALA A 66 -8.24 8.64 -3.73
C ALA A 66 -6.89 9.33 -3.64
N ARG A 67 -5.90 8.71 -3.00
CA ARG A 67 -4.55 9.25 -2.82
C ARG A 67 -3.49 8.53 -3.63
N SER A 68 -3.89 7.74 -4.62
CA SER A 68 -2.96 6.94 -5.41
C SER A 68 -1.89 7.78 -6.08
N ASP A 69 -2.24 8.96 -6.59
CA ASP A 69 -1.26 9.86 -7.23
C ASP A 69 -0.17 10.30 -6.25
N ASP A 70 -0.53 10.61 -5.02
CA ASP A 70 0.44 11.00 -3.98
C ASP A 70 1.33 9.83 -3.62
N ILE A 71 0.77 8.62 -3.52
CA ILE A 71 1.51 7.40 -3.21
C ILE A 71 2.51 7.09 -4.33
N ILE A 72 2.07 7.17 -5.57
CA ILE A 72 2.92 6.94 -6.75
C ILE A 72 4.07 7.94 -6.76
N LYS A 73 3.79 9.20 -6.50
CA LYS A 73 4.79 10.25 -6.46
C LYS A 73 5.85 9.97 -5.40
N LYS A 74 5.43 9.61 -4.18
CA LYS A 74 6.33 9.25 -3.09
C LYS A 74 7.18 8.03 -3.43
N TRP A 75 6.58 7.02 -4.05
CA TRP A 75 7.27 5.82 -4.46
C TRP A 75 8.40 6.15 -5.44
N ILE A 76 8.11 6.97 -6.45
CA ILE A 76 9.10 7.38 -7.43
C ILE A 76 10.21 8.23 -6.79
N GLU A 77 9.86 9.10 -5.83
CA GLU A 77 10.84 9.89 -5.09
C GLU A 77 11.86 9.01 -4.35
N TYR A 78 11.42 7.90 -3.77
CA TYR A 78 12.30 7.01 -3.02
C TYR A 78 13.06 6.01 -3.89
N PHE A 79 12.41 5.45 -4.89
CA PHE A 79 12.98 4.34 -5.67
C PHE A 79 13.48 4.73 -7.05
N GLY A 80 13.07 5.88 -7.58
CA GLY A 80 13.49 6.35 -8.91
C GLY A 80 12.85 5.62 -10.07
N GLU A 81 12.07 4.56 -9.81
CA GLU A 81 11.37 3.79 -10.84
C GLU A 81 10.10 3.21 -10.25
N ILE A 82 9.21 2.74 -11.12
CA ILE A 82 7.95 2.17 -10.69
C ILE A 82 7.58 0.99 -11.57
N ARG A 83 7.04 -0.06 -10.94
CA ARG A 83 6.47 -1.21 -11.62
C ARG A 83 5.09 -1.45 -11.03
N TYR A 84 4.18 -1.97 -11.85
CA TYR A 84 2.83 -2.27 -11.41
C TYR A 84 2.60 -3.78 -11.48
N PHE A 85 1.92 -4.32 -10.47
CA PHE A 85 1.51 -5.72 -10.48
C PHE A 85 0.43 -5.95 -11.55
N CYS A 86 -0.47 -4.98 -11.69
CA CYS A 86 -1.48 -5.01 -12.75
C CYS A 86 -1.96 -3.62 -13.16
#